data_fa24d71dd0842346aa593a0dfaa14a45
#
_entry.id   fa24d71dd0842346aa593a0dfaa14a45
#
_cell.length_a   1.000
_cell.length_b   1.000
_cell.length_c   1.000
_cell.angle_alpha   90.00
_cell.angle_beta   90.00
_cell.angle_gamma   90.00
#
_symmetry.space_group_name_H-M   'P 1'
#
loop_
_entity.id
_entity.type
_entity.pdbx_description
1 polymer ?
#
loop_
_entity_poly.entity_id
_entity_poly.type
_entity_poly.pdbx_seq_one_letter_code
_entity_poly.pdbx_strand_id
1 'polypeptide(L)'
;MKELDKALRDGCSDLSVHSLKDMPMELSEELPLLAFSKREDPRDVLVLPEGAEKWDRTLPVGCSSQRRMLQLKELYPDVTFLPVRGNIQTR
;
A
#
# COMPACT_ATOMS: atom_id res chain seq x y z
N MET A 1 -10.14 3.28 -11.44
CA MET A 1 -11.22 4.09 -10.81
C MET A 1 -12.30 4.49 -11.81
N LYS A 2 -11.96 5.07 -12.93
CA LYS A 2 -12.96 5.53 -13.92
C LYS A 2 -13.93 4.44 -14.38
N GLU A 3 -13.44 3.23 -14.58
CA GLU A 3 -14.25 2.08 -15.00
C GLU A 3 -15.24 1.66 -13.91
N LEU A 4 -14.81 1.67 -12.64
CA LEU A 4 -15.66 1.33 -11.50
C LEU A 4 -16.70 2.42 -11.25
N ASP A 5 -16.31 3.68 -11.34
CA ASP A 5 -17.23 4.80 -11.23
C ASP A 5 -18.31 4.78 -12.34
N LYS A 6 -17.88 4.44 -13.56
CA LYS A 6 -18.82 4.26 -14.66
C LYS A 6 -19.78 3.12 -14.40
N ALA A 7 -19.30 1.98 -13.92
CA ALA A 7 -20.15 0.83 -13.61
C ALA A 7 -21.21 1.17 -12.54
N LEU A 8 -20.87 1.98 -11.55
CA LEU A 8 -21.82 2.47 -10.54
C LEU A 8 -22.88 3.39 -11.18
N ARG A 9 -22.45 4.35 -11.99
CA ARG A 9 -23.39 5.28 -12.67
C ARG A 9 -24.33 4.58 -13.64
N ASP A 10 -23.83 3.56 -14.34
CA ASP A 10 -24.60 2.78 -15.30
C ASP A 10 -25.49 1.72 -14.62
N GLY A 11 -25.41 1.58 -13.30
CA GLY A 11 -26.18 0.57 -12.57
C GLY A 11 -25.69 -0.88 -12.78
N CYS A 12 -24.47 -1.04 -13.30
CA CYS A 12 -23.85 -2.34 -13.49
C CYS A 12 -23.27 -2.94 -12.20
N SER A 13 -23.06 -2.11 -11.20
CA SER A 13 -22.67 -2.50 -9.84
C SER A 13 -23.37 -1.62 -8.81
N ASP A 14 -23.58 -2.15 -7.62
CA ASP A 14 -24.26 -1.45 -6.52
C ASP A 14 -23.27 -0.70 -5.63
N LEU A 15 -22.05 -1.20 -5.51
CA LEU A 15 -20.99 -0.58 -4.73
C LEU A 15 -19.61 -0.97 -5.31
N SER A 16 -18.60 -0.19 -4.98
CA SER A 16 -17.21 -0.49 -5.25
C SER A 16 -16.38 -0.41 -3.97
N VAL A 17 -15.36 -1.25 -3.89
CA VAL A 17 -14.45 -1.31 -2.74
C VAL A 17 -13.06 -0.85 -3.17
N HIS A 18 -12.51 0.10 -2.43
CA HIS A 18 -11.20 0.69 -2.72
C HIS A 18 -10.34 0.76 -1.48
N SER A 19 -9.03 0.73 -1.66
CA SER A 19 -8.13 1.22 -0.63
C SER A 19 -8.30 2.74 -0.51
N LEU A 20 -8.46 3.25 0.69
CA LEU A 20 -8.74 4.68 0.89
C LEU A 20 -7.66 5.58 0.30
N LYS A 21 -6.40 5.15 0.32
CA LYS A 21 -5.27 5.88 -0.26
C LYS A 21 -5.40 6.13 -1.77
N ASP A 22 -6.19 5.31 -2.45
CA ASP A 22 -6.40 5.40 -3.90
C ASP A 22 -7.64 6.24 -4.26
N MET A 23 -8.41 6.67 -3.25
CA MET A 23 -9.55 7.54 -3.45
C MET A 23 -9.10 9.00 -3.67
N PRO A 24 -9.80 9.76 -4.53
CA PRO A 24 -9.52 11.18 -4.67
C PRO A 24 -9.84 11.94 -3.39
N MET A 25 -9.17 13.07 -3.18
CA MET A 25 -9.42 13.92 -2.01
C MET A 25 -10.82 14.54 -2.04
N GLU A 26 -11.29 14.89 -3.22
CA GLU A 26 -12.64 15.39 -3.43
C GLU A 26 -13.50 14.29 -4.02
N LEU A 27 -14.56 13.94 -3.32
CA LEU A 27 -15.52 12.93 -3.76
C LEU A 27 -16.70 13.59 -4.47
N SER A 28 -17.20 12.90 -5.50
CA SER A 28 -18.43 13.31 -6.16
C SER A 28 -19.64 13.09 -5.25
N GLU A 29 -20.56 14.04 -5.23
CA GLU A 29 -21.83 13.89 -4.51
C GLU A 29 -22.66 12.69 -5.00
N GLU A 30 -22.50 12.34 -6.28
CA GLU A 30 -23.19 11.19 -6.89
C GLU A 30 -22.63 9.84 -6.41
N LEU A 31 -21.37 9.79 -6.01
CA LEU A 31 -20.68 8.57 -5.58
C LEU A 31 -20.05 8.79 -4.20
N PRO A 32 -20.87 8.90 -3.16
CA PRO A 32 -20.38 9.16 -1.81
C PRO A 32 -19.66 7.96 -1.23
N LEU A 33 -18.74 8.23 -0.31
CA LEU A 33 -18.11 7.22 0.51
C LEU A 33 -19.08 6.83 1.64
N LEU A 34 -19.58 5.61 1.60
CA LEU A 34 -20.66 5.18 2.48
C LEU A 34 -20.19 4.48 3.75
N ALA A 35 -19.04 3.81 3.70
CA ALA A 35 -18.56 3.02 4.82
C ALA A 35 -17.05 2.82 4.78
N PHE A 36 -16.48 2.59 5.95
CA PHE A 36 -15.09 2.17 6.16
C PHE A 36 -15.08 0.84 6.89
N SER A 37 -14.19 -0.06 6.48
CA SER A 37 -13.93 -1.25 7.27
C SER A 37 -13.19 -0.91 8.56
N LYS A 38 -13.23 -1.83 9.52
CA LYS A 38 -12.36 -1.74 10.69
C LYS A 38 -10.89 -1.65 10.23
N ARG A 39 -10.16 -0.71 10.82
CA ARG A 39 -8.74 -0.54 10.50
C ARG A 39 -7.93 -1.72 11.07
N GLU A 40 -7.14 -2.32 10.21
CA GLU A 40 -6.12 -3.29 10.62
C GLU A 40 -4.90 -2.57 11.22
N ASP A 41 -3.96 -3.34 11.75
CA ASP A 41 -2.70 -2.81 12.29
C ASP A 41 -1.95 -2.04 11.18
N PRO A 42 -1.71 -0.73 11.33
CA PRO A 42 -1.10 0.08 10.29
C PRO A 42 0.43 0.03 10.26
N ARG A 43 1.06 -0.73 11.16
CA ARG A 43 2.52 -0.79 11.25
C ARG A 43 3.11 -1.45 10.02
N ASP A 44 4.21 -0.90 9.56
CA ASP A 44 5.03 -1.53 8.54
C ASP A 44 5.78 -2.74 9.14
N VAL A 45 6.03 -3.74 8.31
CA VAL A 45 6.77 -4.94 8.71
C VAL A 45 7.96 -5.15 7.79
N LEU A 46 9.02 -5.71 8.35
CA LEU A 46 10.17 -6.17 7.58
C LEU A 46 10.01 -7.68 7.33
N VAL A 47 9.97 -8.06 6.05
CA VAL A 47 9.87 -9.45 5.66
C VAL A 47 11.29 -9.98 5.45
N LEU A 48 11.66 -11.00 6.21
CA LEU A 48 12.95 -11.65 6.12
C LEU A 48 12.89 -12.86 5.15
N PRO A 49 14.04 -13.24 4.55
CA PRO A 49 14.12 -14.48 3.79
C PRO A 49 13.68 -15.69 4.62
N GLU A 50 13.16 -16.72 3.96
CA GLU A 50 12.78 -17.96 4.63
C GLU A 50 13.98 -18.56 5.38
N GLY A 51 13.75 -18.94 6.65
CA GLY A 51 14.80 -19.50 7.51
C GLY A 51 15.73 -18.47 8.16
N ALA A 52 15.63 -17.19 7.81
CA ALA A 52 16.43 -16.15 8.46
C ALA A 52 15.85 -15.79 9.82
N GLU A 53 16.68 -15.84 10.86
CA GLU A 53 16.31 -15.45 12.23
C GLU A 53 16.54 -13.95 12.49
N LYS A 54 17.44 -13.34 11.74
CA LYS A 54 17.87 -11.95 11.91
C LYS A 54 17.93 -11.22 10.58
N TRP A 55 17.69 -9.92 10.63
CA TRP A 55 17.90 -9.04 9.51
C TRP A 55 19.39 -8.83 9.24
N ASP A 56 19.84 -9.22 8.05
CA ASP A 56 21.18 -8.89 7.55
C ASP A 56 21.16 -7.47 6.96
N ARG A 57 21.64 -6.51 7.72
CA ARG A 57 21.67 -5.09 7.37
C ARG A 57 22.68 -4.73 6.28
N THR A 58 23.54 -5.66 5.90
CA THR A 58 24.49 -5.49 4.80
C THR A 58 23.84 -5.67 3.43
N LEU A 59 22.68 -6.34 3.39
CA LEU A 59 21.90 -6.55 2.19
C LEU A 59 20.91 -5.42 1.98
N PRO A 60 20.60 -5.08 0.71
CA PRO A 60 19.60 -4.05 0.44
C PRO A 60 18.20 -4.51 0.82
N VAL A 61 17.38 -3.54 1.22
CA VAL A 61 15.96 -3.74 1.51
C VAL A 61 15.13 -3.46 0.26
N GLY A 62 14.27 -4.40 -0.12
CA GLY A 62 13.30 -4.19 -1.19
C GLY A 62 12.23 -3.18 -0.73
N CYS A 63 12.25 -1.99 -1.29
CA CYS A 63 11.29 -0.94 -0.95
C CYS A 63 11.17 0.07 -2.08
N SER A 64 9.95 0.43 -2.44
CA SER A 64 9.67 1.47 -3.45
C SER A 64 8.89 2.66 -2.89
N SER A 65 8.59 2.66 -1.60
CA SER A 65 7.93 3.77 -0.93
C SER A 65 8.94 4.79 -0.42
N GLN A 66 8.90 6.02 -0.94
CA GLN A 66 9.76 7.11 -0.49
C GLN A 66 9.60 7.37 1.02
N ARG A 67 8.37 7.35 1.51
CA ARG A 67 8.09 7.55 2.93
C ARG A 67 8.79 6.49 3.80
N ARG A 68 8.64 5.21 3.44
CA ARG A 68 9.28 4.12 4.19
C ARG A 68 10.80 4.18 4.12
N MET A 69 11.35 4.48 2.95
CA MET A 69 12.80 4.62 2.78
C MET A 69 13.38 5.72 3.67
N LEU A 70 12.72 6.89 3.71
CA LEU A 70 13.15 7.99 4.57
C LEU A 70 13.09 7.64 6.05
N GLN A 71 12.00 7.05 6.50
CA GLN A 71 11.83 6.65 7.89
C GLN A 71 12.82 5.55 8.30
N LEU A 72 13.04 4.56 7.45
CA LEU A 72 13.97 3.48 7.73
C LEU A 72 15.42 3.97 7.76
N LYS A 73 15.76 4.89 6.87
CA LYS A 73 17.09 5.51 6.84
C LYS A 73 17.40 6.38 8.06
N GLU A 74 16.37 7.00 8.62
CA GLU A 74 16.49 7.74 9.88
C GLU A 74 16.86 6.82 11.05
N LEU A 75 16.26 5.62 11.11
CA LEU A 75 16.55 4.63 12.14
C LEU A 75 17.86 3.86 11.87
N TYR A 76 18.17 3.61 10.60
CA TYR A 76 19.32 2.81 10.16
C TYR A 76 20.02 3.51 8.99
N PRO A 77 20.93 4.47 9.28
CA PRO A 77 21.56 5.29 8.23
C PRO A 77 22.31 4.52 7.14
N ASP A 78 22.82 3.33 7.47
CA ASP A 78 23.61 2.49 6.55
C ASP A 78 22.74 1.64 5.60
N VAL A 79 21.42 1.62 5.80
CA VAL A 79 20.54 0.80 4.99
C VAL A 79 20.52 1.27 3.53
N THR A 80 20.56 0.31 2.62
CA THR A 80 20.41 0.54 1.18
C THR A 80 19.11 -0.07 0.68
N PHE A 81 18.61 0.41 -0.45
CA PHE A 81 17.32 -0.02 -0.99
C PHE A 81 17.44 -0.45 -2.43
N LEU A 82 16.61 -1.43 -2.80
CA LEU A 82 16.31 -1.79 -4.17
C LEU A 82 14.82 -1.63 -4.42
N PRO A 83 14.41 -1.11 -5.58
CA PRO A 83 13.01 -0.99 -5.92
C PRO A 83 12.39 -2.38 -6.10
N VAL A 84 11.16 -2.54 -5.62
CA VAL A 84 10.35 -3.75 -5.80
C VAL A 84 9.00 -3.38 -6.38
N ARG A 85 8.51 -4.20 -7.30
CA ARG A 85 7.21 -4.02 -7.96
C ARG A 85 6.44 -5.34 -7.96
N GLY A 86 5.14 -5.23 -8.25
CA GLY A 86 4.25 -6.36 -8.31
C GLY A 86 3.35 -6.47 -7.07
N ASN A 87 2.53 -7.52 -7.04
CA ASN A 87 1.67 -7.83 -5.91
C ASN A 87 2.48 -8.39 -4.72
N ILE A 88 1.81 -8.66 -3.60
CA ILE A 88 2.46 -9.14 -2.38
C ILE A 88 3.21 -10.46 -2.62
N GLN A 89 2.63 -11.36 -3.41
CA GLN A 89 3.26 -12.66 -3.69
C GLN A 89 4.53 -12.51 -4.53
N THR A 90 4.53 -11.56 -5.46
CA THR A 90 5.71 -11.28 -6.29
C THR A 90 6.85 -10.65 -5.49
N ARG A 91 6.51 -9.77 -4.57
CA ARG A 91 7.49 -9.07 -3.72
C ARG A 91 8.12 -9.97 -2.68
#